data_3d69c0a4763ae7262ba787755f6c0912
#
_entry.id   3d69c0a4763ae7262ba787755f6c0912
#
_cell.length_a   1.000
_cell.length_b   1.000
_cell.length_c   1.000
_cell.angle_alpha   90.00
_cell.angle_beta   90.00
_cell.angle_gamma   90.00
#
_symmetry.space_group_name_H-M   'P 1'
#
loop_
_entity.id
_entity.type
_entity.pdbx_description
1 polymer ?
#
loop_
_entity_poly.entity_id
_entity_poly.type
_entity_poly.pdbx_seq_one_letter_code
_entity_poly.pdbx_strand_id
1 'polypeptide(L)'
;MLFRSSDKWGPYKGELLHESYGKSSLYLVMRQDVGNGRQQAGVVKIPVKFTSSAMRARFNPRDGQLYVAGLSEWQSNAARITGFDRVRYTGKPVYSVSALKVTAKGVDLTFTQPLDRASAEDLQNWSSKRWNYVRSENYGSPEVGVKDPSKKGRESVNITSAKLSDDGKTVSLAIEDIRPVMQQAIKWDLKARDGTAIAQETQHTIHVVPGATSVN
;
A
#
# COMPACT_ATOMS: atom_id res chain seq x y z
N MET A 1 -10.65 -3.65 9.79
CA MET A 1 -10.20 -3.37 11.17
C MET A 1 -8.71 -3.07 11.14
N LEU A 2 -8.21 -2.14 12.00
CA LEU A 2 -6.79 -1.80 12.13
C LEU A 2 -6.24 -2.39 13.43
N PHE A 3 -5.03 -2.95 13.40
CA PHE A 3 -4.35 -3.51 14.57
C PHE A 3 -2.84 -3.56 14.35
N ARG A 4 -2.08 -3.55 15.45
CA ARG A 4 -0.62 -3.58 15.41
C ARG A 4 -0.12 -5.01 15.42
N SER A 5 0.90 -5.32 14.59
CA SER A 5 1.49 -6.65 14.50
C SER A 5 2.35 -6.99 15.73
N SER A 6 2.53 -8.30 15.97
CA SER A 6 3.37 -8.81 17.05
C SER A 6 4.86 -8.72 16.71
N ASP A 7 5.70 -8.87 17.73
CA ASP A 7 7.16 -8.90 17.60
C ASP A 7 7.70 -10.10 16.79
N LYS A 8 6.87 -11.12 16.58
CA LYS A 8 7.23 -12.32 15.82
C LYS A 8 6.84 -12.24 14.34
N TRP A 9 6.50 -11.04 13.83
CA TRP A 9 6.02 -10.85 12.46
C TRP A 9 7.07 -10.36 11.46
N GLY A 10 8.34 -10.71 11.70
CA GLY A 10 9.44 -10.46 10.77
C GLY A 10 9.55 -8.99 10.35
N PRO A 11 9.60 -8.69 9.04
CA PRO A 11 9.78 -7.32 8.56
C PRO A 11 8.59 -6.39 8.89
N TYR A 12 7.46 -6.93 9.33
CA TYR A 12 6.28 -6.17 9.71
C TYR A 12 6.08 -6.06 11.22
N LYS A 13 7.12 -6.37 12.02
CA LYS A 13 7.11 -6.24 13.48
C LYS A 13 6.68 -4.83 13.91
N GLY A 14 5.62 -4.73 14.71
CA GLY A 14 5.12 -3.46 15.25
C GLY A 14 4.36 -2.59 14.26
N GLU A 15 4.25 -3.01 12.99
CA GLU A 15 3.56 -2.26 11.96
C GLU A 15 2.04 -2.32 12.11
N LEU A 16 1.37 -1.34 11.54
CA LEU A 16 -0.08 -1.28 11.53
C LEU A 16 -0.64 -2.12 10.36
N LEU A 17 -1.55 -3.02 10.69
CA LEU A 17 -2.21 -3.87 9.71
C LEU A 17 -3.69 -3.52 9.58
N HIS A 18 -4.22 -3.68 8.37
CA HIS A 18 -5.63 -3.50 8.04
C HIS A 18 -6.19 -4.76 7.38
N GLU A 19 -7.26 -5.30 7.93
CA GLU A 19 -8.02 -6.35 7.27
C GLU A 19 -9.23 -5.78 6.53
N SER A 20 -9.44 -6.27 5.31
CA SER A 20 -10.55 -5.92 4.45
C SER A 20 -11.50 -7.11 4.30
N TYR A 21 -12.70 -6.95 4.83
CA TYR A 21 -13.78 -7.94 4.72
C TYR A 21 -14.13 -8.23 3.24
N GLY A 22 -14.51 -7.21 2.49
CA GLY A 22 -14.98 -7.38 1.11
C GLY A 22 -13.93 -7.93 0.15
N LYS A 23 -12.63 -7.69 0.42
CA LYS A 23 -11.52 -8.18 -0.41
C LYS A 23 -10.85 -9.44 0.14
N SER A 24 -11.29 -9.96 1.29
CA SER A 24 -10.69 -11.11 1.96
C SER A 24 -9.16 -11.00 2.04
N SER A 25 -8.69 -9.84 2.49
CA SER A 25 -7.26 -9.48 2.35
C SER A 25 -6.72 -8.79 3.58
N LEU A 26 -5.42 -8.91 3.77
CA LEU A 26 -4.64 -8.21 4.78
C LEU A 26 -3.70 -7.21 4.11
N TYR A 27 -3.61 -6.00 4.67
CA TYR A 27 -2.77 -4.92 4.17
C TYR A 27 -1.82 -4.42 5.25
N LEU A 28 -0.61 -4.11 4.85
CA LEU A 28 0.30 -3.25 5.61
C LEU A 28 -0.14 -1.80 5.43
N VAL A 29 -0.23 -1.04 6.52
CA VAL A 29 -0.51 0.40 6.51
C VAL A 29 0.78 1.15 6.77
N MET A 30 1.30 1.80 5.74
CA MET A 30 2.53 2.58 5.78
C MET A 30 2.20 4.03 6.09
N ARG A 31 2.63 4.52 7.27
CA ARG A 31 2.30 5.86 7.75
C ARG A 31 3.46 6.82 7.59
N GLN A 32 3.15 8.05 7.24
CA GLN A 32 4.09 9.17 7.22
C GLN A 32 3.57 10.30 8.08
N ASP A 33 4.36 10.77 9.04
CA ASP A 33 4.12 12.02 9.75
C ASP A 33 4.43 13.20 8.82
N VAL A 34 3.50 14.11 8.69
CA VAL A 34 3.62 15.31 7.85
C VAL A 34 3.62 16.60 8.66
N GLY A 35 3.85 16.49 9.97
CA GLY A 35 3.91 17.60 10.91
C GLY A 35 2.55 18.03 11.45
N ASN A 36 2.58 18.85 12.52
CA ASN A 36 1.39 19.37 13.20
C ASN A 36 0.40 18.30 13.66
N GLY A 37 0.89 17.12 14.08
CA GLY A 37 0.08 15.99 14.52
C GLY A 37 -0.73 15.31 13.40
N ARG A 38 -0.45 15.62 12.13
CA ARG A 38 -1.13 15.02 10.97
C ARG A 38 -0.31 13.88 10.40
N GLN A 39 -1.01 12.86 9.92
CA GLN A 39 -0.43 11.72 9.23
C GLN A 39 -1.11 11.52 7.88
N GLN A 40 -0.35 11.03 6.93
CA GLN A 40 -0.85 10.43 5.68
C GLN A 40 -0.38 9.00 5.58
N ALA A 41 -1.06 8.19 4.78
CA ALA A 41 -0.74 6.78 4.71
C ALA A 41 -1.01 6.18 3.33
N GLY A 42 -0.33 5.08 3.08
CA GLY A 42 -0.61 4.17 1.98
C GLY A 42 -0.76 2.74 2.47
N VAL A 43 -1.29 1.90 1.61
CA VAL A 43 -1.48 0.48 1.89
C VAL A 43 -0.87 -0.37 0.78
N VAL A 44 -0.29 -1.51 1.17
CA VAL A 44 0.12 -2.57 0.25
C VAL A 44 -0.46 -3.90 0.72
N LYS A 45 -0.94 -4.72 -0.21
CA LYS A 45 -1.52 -6.02 0.11
C LYS A 45 -0.43 -7.00 0.52
N ILE A 46 -0.61 -7.62 1.70
CA ILE A 46 0.22 -8.75 2.12
C ILE A 46 -0.25 -10.00 1.37
N PRO A 47 0.64 -10.80 0.76
CA PRO A 47 0.27 -11.92 -0.10
C PRO A 47 -0.15 -13.16 0.72
N VAL A 48 -1.21 -13.01 1.52
CA VAL A 48 -1.87 -14.10 2.25
C VAL A 48 -3.24 -14.37 1.66
N LYS A 49 -3.66 -15.63 1.70
CA LYS A 49 -5.02 -16.07 1.31
C LYS A 49 -5.74 -16.58 2.55
N PHE A 50 -6.98 -16.19 2.69
CA PHE A 50 -7.85 -16.64 3.78
C PHE A 50 -8.85 -17.68 3.28
N THR A 51 -9.28 -18.56 4.18
CA THR A 51 -10.32 -19.56 3.90
C THR A 51 -11.65 -18.90 3.61
N SER A 52 -11.96 -17.83 4.31
CA SER A 52 -13.14 -16.99 4.09
C SER A 52 -12.74 -15.51 4.05
N SER A 53 -13.66 -14.58 4.25
CA SER A 53 -13.31 -13.15 4.37
C SER A 53 -12.46 -12.88 5.62
N ALA A 54 -11.72 -11.78 5.62
CA ALA A 54 -10.99 -11.31 6.80
C ALA A 54 -11.86 -10.29 7.55
N MET A 55 -12.63 -10.76 8.54
CA MET A 55 -13.61 -9.93 9.26
C MET A 55 -13.10 -9.46 10.61
N ARG A 56 -12.47 -10.34 11.37
CA ARG A 56 -11.90 -10.07 12.69
C ARG A 56 -10.57 -10.79 12.84
N ALA A 57 -9.58 -10.09 13.36
CA ALA A 57 -8.28 -10.67 13.67
C ALA A 57 -7.75 -10.24 15.04
N ARG A 58 -6.94 -11.11 15.63
CA ARG A 58 -6.19 -10.83 16.86
C ARG A 58 -4.85 -11.54 16.83
N PHE A 59 -3.83 -10.87 17.31
CA PHE A 59 -2.58 -11.53 17.69
C PHE A 59 -2.76 -12.25 19.03
N ASN A 60 -2.43 -13.52 19.06
CA ASN A 60 -2.38 -14.27 20.30
C ASN A 60 -1.08 -13.89 21.05
N PRO A 61 -1.15 -13.34 22.26
CA PRO A 61 0.04 -12.92 23.01
C PRO A 61 0.97 -14.08 23.40
N ARG A 62 0.46 -15.31 23.45
CA ARG A 62 1.25 -16.49 23.83
C ARG A 62 2.19 -16.92 22.71
N ASP A 63 1.73 -16.94 21.46
CA ASP A 63 2.49 -17.42 20.30
C ASP A 63 2.90 -16.33 19.31
N GLY A 64 2.29 -15.14 19.41
CA GLY A 64 2.53 -13.98 18.53
C GLY A 64 2.02 -14.17 17.11
N GLN A 65 1.13 -15.14 16.88
CA GLN A 65 0.55 -15.41 15.56
C GLN A 65 -0.80 -14.69 15.40
N LEU A 66 -1.16 -14.41 14.16
CA LEU A 66 -2.42 -13.77 13.83
C LEU A 66 -3.50 -14.82 13.60
N TYR A 67 -4.60 -14.70 14.31
CA TYR A 67 -5.80 -15.52 14.13
C TYR A 67 -6.88 -14.65 13.50
N VAL A 68 -7.44 -15.13 12.39
CA VAL A 68 -8.41 -14.41 11.56
C VAL A 68 -9.68 -15.24 11.46
N ALA A 69 -10.81 -14.66 11.85
CA ALA A 69 -12.13 -15.22 11.64
C ALA A 69 -12.85 -14.46 10.54
N GLY A 70 -13.60 -15.18 9.71
CA GLY A 70 -14.36 -14.60 8.65
C GLY A 70 -15.59 -15.38 8.26
N LEU A 71 -16.48 -14.72 7.54
CA LEU A 71 -17.68 -15.30 6.95
C LEU A 71 -17.93 -14.69 5.57
N SER A 72 -18.62 -15.43 4.71
CA SER A 72 -19.04 -14.97 3.39
C SER A 72 -20.48 -14.49 3.48
N GLU A 73 -20.62 -13.18 3.50
CA GLU A 73 -21.91 -12.52 3.43
C GLU A 73 -21.82 -11.37 2.40
N TRP A 74 -22.79 -10.51 2.40
CA TRP A 74 -22.95 -9.37 1.52
C TRP A 74 -21.63 -8.74 0.99
N GLN A 75 -21.46 -8.75 -0.34
CA GLN A 75 -20.35 -8.12 -1.08
C GLN A 75 -18.92 -8.57 -0.67
N SER A 76 -18.74 -9.78 -0.18
CA SER A 76 -17.40 -10.32 0.03
C SER A 76 -16.98 -11.24 -1.13
N ASN A 77 -15.67 -11.28 -1.41
CA ASN A 77 -15.08 -12.24 -2.35
C ASN A 77 -14.51 -13.48 -1.63
N ALA A 78 -15.12 -13.85 -0.51
CA ALA A 78 -14.73 -15.02 0.28
C ALA A 78 -14.90 -16.32 -0.51
N ALA A 79 -13.95 -17.25 -0.35
CA ALA A 79 -14.00 -18.54 -1.03
C ALA A 79 -14.95 -19.54 -0.34
N ARG A 80 -15.19 -19.37 0.97
CA ARG A 80 -16.05 -20.25 1.77
C ARG A 80 -16.95 -19.44 2.69
N ILE A 81 -18.07 -20.02 3.11
CA ILE A 81 -19.07 -19.39 3.97
C ILE A 81 -18.47 -18.95 5.30
N THR A 82 -17.66 -19.79 5.93
CA THR A 82 -16.97 -19.48 7.19
C THR A 82 -15.51 -19.87 7.10
N GLY A 83 -14.66 -19.24 7.91
CA GLY A 83 -13.24 -19.55 8.00
C GLY A 83 -12.63 -19.09 9.31
N PHE A 84 -11.64 -19.86 9.76
CA PHE A 84 -10.78 -19.50 10.86
C PHE A 84 -9.34 -19.86 10.48
N ASP A 85 -8.53 -18.84 10.27
CA ASP A 85 -7.19 -18.96 9.75
C ASP A 85 -6.15 -18.52 10.79
N ARG A 86 -4.99 -19.17 10.76
CA ARG A 86 -3.82 -18.80 11.54
C ARG A 86 -2.70 -18.40 10.59
N VAL A 87 -2.25 -17.18 10.69
CA VAL A 87 -1.16 -16.61 9.87
C VAL A 87 0.07 -16.41 10.74
N ARG A 88 1.21 -16.89 10.27
CA ARG A 88 2.50 -16.74 10.96
C ARG A 88 3.60 -16.36 9.98
N TYR A 89 4.59 -15.64 10.47
CA TYR A 89 5.84 -15.46 9.77
C TYR A 89 6.68 -16.74 9.86
N THR A 90 7.19 -17.20 8.72
CA THR A 90 7.92 -18.47 8.62
C THR A 90 9.43 -18.33 8.72
N GLY A 91 9.96 -17.09 8.86
CA GLY A 91 11.40 -16.82 8.80
C GLY A 91 11.94 -16.67 7.38
N LYS A 92 11.16 -17.00 6.35
CA LYS A 92 11.57 -16.83 4.95
C LYS A 92 11.59 -15.36 4.54
N PRO A 93 12.43 -14.96 3.56
CA PRO A 93 12.39 -13.62 3.01
C PRO A 93 10.99 -13.22 2.54
N VAL A 94 10.62 -11.98 2.81
CA VAL A 94 9.39 -11.36 2.30
C VAL A 94 9.80 -10.35 1.24
N TYR A 95 9.16 -10.38 0.10
CA TYR A 95 9.42 -9.49 -1.03
C TYR A 95 8.24 -8.54 -1.19
N SER A 96 8.33 -7.38 -0.58
CA SER A 96 7.24 -6.39 -0.57
C SER A 96 7.76 -5.00 -0.20
N VAL A 97 6.95 -3.99 -0.42
CA VAL A 97 7.17 -2.66 0.16
C VAL A 97 6.90 -2.71 1.66
N SER A 98 7.75 -2.06 2.44
CA SER A 98 7.63 -1.91 3.90
C SER A 98 7.37 -0.47 4.34
N ALA A 99 7.74 0.53 3.53
CA ALA A 99 7.48 1.93 3.83
C ALA A 99 7.19 2.75 2.57
N LEU A 100 6.38 3.78 2.72
CA LEU A 100 6.07 4.77 1.69
C LEU A 100 6.22 6.16 2.30
N LYS A 101 6.93 7.05 1.58
CA LYS A 101 7.10 8.44 1.96
C LYS A 101 6.87 9.34 0.77
N VAL A 102 5.93 10.25 0.86
CA VAL A 102 5.75 11.33 -0.10
C VAL A 102 6.85 12.38 0.11
N THR A 103 7.45 12.83 -0.97
CA THR A 103 8.51 13.84 -0.99
C THR A 103 8.10 15.04 -1.83
N ALA A 104 8.90 16.10 -1.85
CA ALA A 104 8.64 17.28 -2.68
C ALA A 104 8.59 16.98 -4.19
N LYS A 105 9.20 15.86 -4.64
CA LYS A 105 9.31 15.51 -6.06
C LYS A 105 8.53 14.26 -6.46
N GLY A 106 7.99 13.53 -5.49
CA GLY A 106 7.30 12.26 -5.77
C GLY A 106 7.16 11.37 -4.55
N VAL A 107 7.55 10.09 -4.67
CA VAL A 107 7.35 9.08 -3.62
C VAL A 107 8.58 8.19 -3.50
N ASP A 108 9.04 8.00 -2.26
CA ASP A 108 10.03 6.97 -1.92
C ASP A 108 9.30 5.71 -1.47
N LEU A 109 9.69 4.56 -2.04
CA LEU A 109 9.21 3.23 -1.66
C LEU A 109 10.37 2.41 -1.12
N THR A 110 10.29 1.98 0.14
CA THR A 110 11.30 1.10 0.76
C THR A 110 10.82 -0.33 0.75
N PHE A 111 11.67 -1.22 0.25
CA PHE A 111 11.40 -2.66 0.11
C PHE A 111 12.05 -3.46 1.23
N THR A 112 11.47 -4.61 1.52
CA THR A 112 11.96 -5.54 2.56
C THR A 112 13.26 -6.24 2.14
N GLN A 113 13.49 -6.41 0.83
CA GLN A 113 14.67 -7.03 0.24
C GLN A 113 15.34 -6.11 -0.77
N PRO A 114 16.66 -6.22 -1.00
CA PRO A 114 17.35 -5.47 -2.03
C PRO A 114 16.81 -5.80 -3.43
N LEU A 115 16.67 -4.79 -4.26
CA LEU A 115 16.19 -4.89 -5.64
C LEU A 115 17.36 -5.06 -6.63
N ASP A 116 17.05 -5.62 -7.79
CA ASP A 116 17.87 -5.52 -8.97
C ASP A 116 17.82 -4.09 -9.51
N ARG A 117 19.02 -3.47 -9.71
CA ARG A 117 19.10 -2.05 -10.10
C ARG A 117 18.50 -1.80 -11.48
N ALA A 118 18.82 -2.65 -12.45
CA ALA A 118 18.31 -2.48 -13.80
C ALA A 118 16.80 -2.53 -13.85
N SER A 119 16.19 -3.49 -13.11
CA SER A 119 14.76 -3.61 -13.00
C SER A 119 14.12 -2.42 -12.25
N ALA A 120 14.74 -1.94 -11.17
CA ALA A 120 14.19 -0.88 -10.33
C ALA A 120 14.23 0.51 -10.99
N GLU A 121 15.23 0.77 -11.83
CA GLU A 121 15.43 2.07 -12.50
C GLU A 121 14.80 2.13 -13.90
N ASP A 122 14.30 1.01 -14.43
CA ASP A 122 13.54 0.98 -15.69
C ASP A 122 12.12 1.51 -15.48
N LEU A 123 11.83 2.66 -16.10
CA LEU A 123 10.52 3.32 -15.98
C LEU A 123 9.37 2.49 -16.56
N GLN A 124 9.62 1.55 -17.45
CA GLN A 124 8.58 0.68 -18.02
C GLN A 124 7.98 -0.27 -16.97
N ASN A 125 8.72 -0.54 -15.90
CA ASN A 125 8.26 -1.39 -14.79
C ASN A 125 7.36 -0.66 -13.79
N TRP A 126 7.10 0.64 -14.01
CA TRP A 126 6.33 1.47 -13.11
C TRP A 126 5.13 2.12 -13.81
N SER A 127 4.05 2.26 -13.09
CA SER A 127 2.90 3.07 -13.54
C SER A 127 2.24 3.76 -12.35
N SER A 128 1.66 4.93 -12.59
CA SER A 128 0.94 5.68 -11.58
C SER A 128 -0.40 6.18 -12.10
N LYS A 129 -1.43 6.12 -11.25
CA LYS A 129 -2.75 6.71 -11.49
C LYS A 129 -3.20 7.43 -10.23
N ARG A 130 -3.95 8.51 -10.39
CA ARG A 130 -4.53 9.26 -9.27
C ARG A 130 -5.98 9.65 -9.54
N TRP A 131 -6.73 9.90 -8.48
CA TRP A 131 -8.12 10.33 -8.56
C TRP A 131 -8.59 10.97 -7.26
N ASN A 132 -9.67 11.71 -7.36
CA ASN A 132 -10.44 12.19 -6.23
C ASN A 132 -11.81 11.53 -6.21
N TYR A 133 -12.54 11.73 -5.13
CA TYR A 133 -13.93 11.30 -4.98
C TYR A 133 -14.83 12.52 -4.89
N VAL A 134 -16.00 12.45 -5.52
CA VAL A 134 -17.07 13.43 -5.33
C VAL A 134 -18.02 12.89 -4.28
N ARG A 135 -18.17 13.64 -3.18
CA ARG A 135 -19.22 13.34 -2.19
C ARG A 135 -20.59 13.57 -2.84
N SER A 136 -21.45 12.57 -2.79
CA SER A 136 -22.83 12.64 -3.30
C SER A 136 -23.80 12.08 -2.28
N GLU A 137 -25.10 12.38 -2.45
CA GLU A 137 -26.18 11.82 -1.64
C GLU A 137 -26.45 10.35 -1.99
N ASN A 138 -26.07 9.92 -3.20
CA ASN A 138 -26.25 8.56 -3.65
C ASN A 138 -25.23 7.62 -2.99
N TYR A 139 -25.58 6.35 -2.89
CA TYR A 139 -24.68 5.33 -2.44
C TYR A 139 -23.47 5.21 -3.39
N GLY A 140 -22.29 5.31 -2.81
CA GLY A 140 -21.02 5.33 -3.54
C GLY A 140 -20.61 6.75 -3.97
N SER A 141 -19.31 6.96 -4.02
CA SER A 141 -18.71 8.23 -4.44
C SER A 141 -17.99 8.01 -5.77
N PRO A 142 -18.38 8.65 -6.87
CA PRO A 142 -17.72 8.48 -8.16
C PRO A 142 -16.27 8.96 -8.10
N GLU A 143 -15.39 8.18 -8.72
CA GLU A 143 -14.00 8.57 -8.96
C GLU A 143 -13.96 9.61 -10.09
N VAL A 144 -13.20 10.67 -9.88
CA VAL A 144 -13.03 11.78 -10.84
C VAL A 144 -11.57 12.15 -10.99
N GLY A 145 -11.23 12.74 -12.12
CA GLY A 145 -9.90 13.28 -12.39
C GLY A 145 -9.50 14.36 -11.38
N VAL A 146 -8.21 14.45 -11.09
CA VAL A 146 -7.65 15.45 -10.16
C VAL A 146 -7.47 16.80 -10.85
N LYS A 147 -7.00 16.81 -12.11
CA LYS A 147 -6.85 18.02 -12.93
C LYS A 147 -8.19 18.53 -13.45
N ASP A 148 -9.07 17.61 -13.81
CA ASP A 148 -10.39 17.91 -14.35
C ASP A 148 -11.47 17.06 -13.66
N PRO A 149 -12.12 17.58 -12.61
CA PRO A 149 -13.15 16.85 -11.85
C PRO A 149 -14.41 16.52 -12.67
N SER A 150 -14.59 17.10 -13.86
CA SER A 150 -15.71 16.73 -14.75
C SER A 150 -15.48 15.37 -15.43
N LYS A 151 -14.24 14.91 -15.53
CA LYS A 151 -13.88 13.62 -16.10
C LYS A 151 -13.99 12.51 -15.06
N LYS A 152 -14.82 11.52 -15.35
CA LYS A 152 -14.96 10.32 -14.50
C LYS A 152 -13.73 9.41 -14.64
N GLY A 153 -13.37 8.74 -13.52
CA GLY A 153 -12.33 7.73 -13.48
C GLY A 153 -10.98 8.27 -13.00
N ARG A 154 -9.94 7.49 -13.26
CA ARG A 154 -8.58 7.71 -12.77
C ARG A 154 -7.71 8.28 -13.86
N GLU A 155 -6.97 9.35 -13.59
CA GLU A 155 -5.99 9.89 -14.52
C GLU A 155 -4.62 9.24 -14.37
N SER A 156 -3.93 8.98 -15.48
CA SER A 156 -2.54 8.52 -15.46
C SER A 156 -1.62 9.69 -15.14
N VAL A 157 -0.54 9.39 -14.41
CA VAL A 157 0.49 10.37 -14.05
C VAL A 157 1.85 9.79 -14.41
N ASN A 158 2.67 10.60 -15.07
CA ASN A 158 3.99 10.17 -15.51
C ASN A 158 4.96 10.07 -14.32
N ILE A 159 5.70 8.96 -14.27
CA ILE A 159 6.89 8.80 -13.46
C ILE A 159 8.07 9.17 -14.35
N THR A 160 8.79 10.21 -13.98
CA THR A 160 9.86 10.80 -14.82
C THR A 160 11.25 10.32 -14.46
N SER A 161 11.39 9.70 -13.28
CA SER A 161 12.65 9.11 -12.82
C SER A 161 12.39 8.05 -11.76
N ALA A 162 13.18 6.99 -11.76
CA ALA A 162 13.27 5.99 -10.69
C ALA A 162 14.75 5.82 -10.34
N LYS A 163 15.12 6.02 -9.08
CA LYS A 163 16.50 5.91 -8.60
C LYS A 163 16.57 5.00 -7.39
N LEU A 164 17.39 3.95 -7.49
CA LEU A 164 17.62 3.01 -6.41
C LEU A 164 18.75 3.51 -5.49
N SER A 165 18.51 3.48 -4.18
CA SER A 165 19.53 3.77 -3.16
C SER A 165 20.71 2.82 -3.21
N ASP A 166 21.81 3.17 -2.57
CA ASP A 166 23.05 2.36 -2.58
C ASP A 166 22.88 1.02 -1.85
N ASP A 167 22.04 0.97 -0.81
CA ASP A 167 21.69 -0.27 -0.10
C ASP A 167 20.74 -1.18 -0.92
N GLY A 168 20.24 -0.67 -2.03
CA GLY A 168 19.38 -1.40 -2.96
C GLY A 168 17.94 -1.56 -2.46
N LYS A 169 17.50 -0.83 -1.43
CA LYS A 169 16.17 -1.07 -0.83
C LYS A 169 15.17 0.03 -1.05
N THR A 170 15.58 1.25 -1.32
CA THR A 170 14.65 2.36 -1.50
C THR A 170 14.69 2.86 -2.94
N VAL A 171 13.54 2.93 -3.59
CA VAL A 171 13.37 3.56 -4.89
C VAL A 171 12.71 4.92 -4.70
N SER A 172 13.43 5.96 -5.12
CA SER A 172 12.90 7.33 -5.19
C SER A 172 12.32 7.57 -6.58
N LEU A 173 10.99 7.71 -6.64
CA LEU A 173 10.24 8.00 -7.85
C LEU A 173 10.00 9.49 -7.96
N ALA A 174 10.44 10.11 -9.06
CA ALA A 174 9.99 11.46 -9.41
C ALA A 174 8.67 11.34 -10.19
N ILE A 175 7.65 12.08 -9.73
CA ILE A 175 6.30 12.03 -10.27
C ILE A 175 5.92 13.42 -10.76
N GLU A 176 5.51 13.49 -12.04
CA GLU A 176 5.05 14.73 -12.64
C GLU A 176 3.86 15.29 -11.85
N ASP A 177 3.94 16.60 -11.54
CA ASP A 177 2.83 17.31 -10.92
C ASP A 177 2.34 16.65 -9.61
N ILE A 178 3.30 16.30 -8.72
CA ILE A 178 2.96 15.80 -7.38
C ILE A 178 2.17 16.84 -6.61
N ARG A 179 1.01 16.45 -6.08
CA ARG A 179 0.09 17.35 -5.39
C ARG A 179 -0.81 16.59 -4.41
N PRO A 180 -1.50 17.28 -3.51
CA PRO A 180 -2.54 16.65 -2.68
C PRO A 180 -3.60 15.97 -3.55
N VAL A 181 -3.92 14.72 -3.21
CA VAL A 181 -4.94 13.89 -3.89
C VAL A 181 -5.58 12.94 -2.88
N MET A 182 -6.85 12.59 -3.11
CA MET A 182 -7.52 11.63 -2.24
C MET A 182 -6.95 10.23 -2.39
N GLN A 183 -6.57 9.84 -3.63
CA GLN A 183 -5.94 8.55 -3.89
C GLN A 183 -4.90 8.67 -5.02
N GLN A 184 -3.76 8.03 -4.80
CA GLN A 184 -2.79 7.72 -5.84
C GLN A 184 -2.40 6.24 -5.73
N ALA A 185 -2.42 5.54 -6.86
CA ALA A 185 -1.91 4.18 -6.98
C ALA A 185 -0.57 4.20 -7.70
N ILE A 186 0.39 3.45 -7.20
CA ILE A 186 1.66 3.16 -7.86
C ILE A 186 1.76 1.65 -7.99
N LYS A 187 1.89 1.18 -9.23
CA LYS A 187 2.05 -0.24 -9.56
C LYS A 187 3.44 -0.49 -10.12
N TRP A 188 4.01 -1.63 -9.79
CA TRP A 188 5.33 -2.05 -10.27
C TRP A 188 5.38 -3.53 -10.59
N ASP A 189 6.33 -3.88 -11.47
CA ASP A 189 6.74 -5.25 -11.78
C ASP A 189 8.27 -5.30 -11.79
N LEU A 190 8.85 -5.64 -10.65
CA LEU A 190 10.28 -5.55 -10.37
C LEU A 190 10.88 -6.92 -10.10
N LYS A 191 12.20 -6.95 -10.02
CA LYS A 191 12.96 -8.10 -9.52
C LYS A 191 13.76 -7.72 -8.28
N ALA A 192 13.78 -8.60 -7.29
CA ALA A 192 14.77 -8.55 -6.24
C ALA A 192 16.16 -8.89 -6.79
N ARG A 193 17.21 -8.56 -6.03
CA ARG A 193 18.61 -8.86 -6.42
C ARG A 193 18.87 -10.35 -6.66
N ASP A 194 18.12 -11.22 -6.01
CA ASP A 194 18.19 -12.68 -6.19
C ASP A 194 17.33 -13.21 -7.37
N GLY A 195 16.74 -12.32 -8.16
CA GLY A 195 15.90 -12.64 -9.31
C GLY A 195 14.42 -12.88 -8.99
N THR A 196 14.01 -12.86 -7.72
CA THR A 196 12.61 -13.05 -7.33
C THR A 196 11.73 -11.91 -7.86
N ALA A 197 10.65 -12.23 -8.56
CA ALA A 197 9.70 -11.24 -9.07
C ALA A 197 8.88 -10.59 -7.95
N ILE A 198 8.66 -9.26 -8.04
CA ILE A 198 7.91 -8.45 -7.08
C ILE A 198 6.90 -7.60 -7.85
N ALA A 199 5.74 -8.16 -8.16
CA ALA A 199 4.66 -7.44 -8.83
C ALA A 199 3.57 -7.07 -7.80
N GLN A 200 3.44 -5.78 -7.48
CA GLN A 200 2.49 -5.27 -6.48
C GLN A 200 1.98 -3.88 -6.84
N GLU A 201 1.03 -3.41 -6.07
CA GLU A 201 0.48 -2.06 -6.13
C GLU A 201 0.35 -1.51 -4.71
N THR A 202 0.67 -0.24 -4.52
CA THR A 202 0.30 0.53 -3.33
C THR A 202 -0.76 1.58 -3.70
N GLN A 203 -1.66 1.85 -2.76
CA GLN A 203 -2.58 2.98 -2.84
C GLN A 203 -2.37 3.87 -1.62
N HIS A 204 -2.28 5.18 -1.83
CA HIS A 204 -2.02 6.14 -0.77
C HIS A 204 -2.75 7.45 -0.99
N THR A 205 -2.97 8.17 0.10
CA THR A 205 -3.50 9.53 0.11
C THR A 205 -2.37 10.53 0.30
N ILE A 206 -2.40 11.62 -0.43
CA ILE A 206 -1.48 12.76 -0.23
C ILE A 206 -2.28 13.93 0.31
N HIS A 207 -2.13 14.22 1.60
CA HIS A 207 -2.71 15.41 2.23
C HIS A 207 -1.75 16.61 2.13
N VAL A 208 -0.46 16.32 2.27
CA VAL A 208 0.61 17.33 2.25
C VAL A 208 1.76 16.81 1.40
N VAL A 209 2.24 17.66 0.50
CA VAL A 209 3.52 17.46 -0.19
C VAL A 209 4.60 18.15 0.64
N PRO A 210 5.53 17.43 1.28
CA PRO A 210 6.57 18.04 2.09
C PRO A 210 7.45 18.98 1.26
N GLY A 211 7.75 20.16 1.79
CA GLY A 211 8.58 21.16 1.09
C GLY A 211 7.85 21.94 -0.02
N ALA A 212 6.59 21.67 -0.29
CA ALA A 212 5.78 22.59 -1.07
C ALA A 212 5.46 23.82 -0.21
N THR A 213 5.84 25.00 -0.70
CA THR A 213 5.41 26.27 -0.09
C THR A 213 3.88 26.27 -0.13
N SER A 214 3.23 26.39 1.02
CA SER A 214 1.79 26.63 1.06
C SER A 214 1.49 27.90 0.27
N VAL A 215 0.96 27.75 -0.91
CA VAL A 215 0.30 28.88 -1.59
C VAL A 215 -0.99 29.09 -0.81
N ASN A 216 -1.02 30.13 0.01
CA ASN A 216 -2.22 30.63 0.68
C ASN A 216 -3.25 31.08 -0.35
#